data_14ecaf830c2d773275c56f7a2601b6bb
#
_entry.id   14ecaf830c2d773275c56f7a2601b6bb
#
_cell.length_a   1.000
_cell.length_b   1.000
_cell.length_c   1.000
_cell.angle_alpha   90.00
_cell.angle_beta   90.00
_cell.angle_gamma   90.00
#
_symmetry.space_group_name_H-M   'P 1'
#
loop_
_entity.id
_entity.type
_entity.pdbx_description
1 polymer ?
#
loop_
_entity_poly.entity_id
_entity_poly.type
_entity_poly.pdbx_seq_one_letter_code
_entity_poly.pdbx_strand_id
1 'polypeptide(L)'
;ALELGVKHVSVYPLMIEEGTPLYQRVEQGTVLVDEDLGADLMQVASEVLGDAGMHRYEVASYAFDGFESRHNTAYWTGKPYLGLGEGAVSMRQNVLERERVKDGLVVESLDPFEMAAEDLMLGMRMSRGISDSMLEDATLLLPDAPLAFRELESDGLVSHCGSRWIPTEKGWLFGNRLYGKIG
;
A
#
# COMPACT_ATOMS: atom_id res chain seq x y z
N ALA A 1 15.41 15.64 -7.27
CA ALA A 1 15.58 14.84 -6.05
C ALA A 1 16.96 14.16 -6.05
N LEU A 2 17.30 13.39 -7.09
CA LEU A 2 18.56 12.61 -7.15
C LEU A 2 19.82 13.47 -7.01
N GLU A 3 19.87 14.62 -7.64
CA GLU A 3 21.02 15.57 -7.53
C GLU A 3 21.25 16.10 -6.10
N LEU A 4 20.22 16.04 -5.26
CA LEU A 4 20.33 16.41 -3.84
C LEU A 4 20.95 15.31 -2.96
N GLY A 5 21.25 14.14 -3.53
CA GLY A 5 21.84 13.01 -2.81
C GLY A 5 20.92 12.36 -1.79
N VAL A 6 19.59 12.51 -1.94
CA VAL A 6 18.60 11.85 -1.07
C VAL A 6 18.72 10.34 -1.18
N LYS A 7 18.40 9.64 -0.08
CA LYS A 7 18.51 8.18 0.00
C LYS A 7 17.16 7.48 -0.05
N HIS A 8 16.07 8.22 0.03
CA HIS A 8 14.70 7.76 0.03
C HIS A 8 13.82 8.79 -0.69
N VAL A 9 12.89 8.31 -1.51
CA VAL A 9 11.92 9.15 -2.25
C VAL A 9 10.56 8.48 -2.18
N SER A 10 9.52 9.24 -1.84
CA SER A 10 8.13 8.82 -2.02
C SER A 10 7.54 9.57 -3.21
N VAL A 11 6.87 8.85 -4.09
CA VAL A 11 6.25 9.37 -5.32
C VAL A 11 4.77 9.02 -5.30
N TYR A 12 3.93 10.03 -5.48
CA TYR A 12 2.48 9.87 -5.52
C TYR A 12 1.93 10.46 -6.80
N PRO A 13 0.93 9.84 -7.42
CA PRO A 13 0.16 10.53 -8.46
C PRO A 13 -0.57 11.72 -7.85
N LEU A 14 -0.90 12.72 -8.68
CA LEU A 14 -1.70 13.85 -8.24
C LEU A 14 -3.11 13.39 -7.87
N MET A 15 -3.49 13.53 -6.60
CA MET A 15 -4.86 13.30 -6.14
C MET A 15 -5.60 14.62 -6.03
N ILE A 16 -6.83 14.64 -6.56
CA ILE A 16 -7.70 15.82 -6.50
C ILE A 16 -8.59 15.68 -5.26
N GLU A 17 -8.28 16.45 -4.24
CA GLU A 17 -9.02 16.42 -2.98
C GLU A 17 -10.10 17.49 -2.94
N GLU A 18 -11.32 17.10 -2.56
CA GLU A 18 -12.46 17.99 -2.40
C GLU A 18 -12.14 19.14 -1.43
N GLY A 19 -12.65 20.33 -1.73
CA GLY A 19 -12.41 21.53 -0.93
C GLY A 19 -11.10 22.26 -1.24
N THR A 20 -10.23 21.72 -2.11
CA THR A 20 -8.99 22.39 -2.53
C THR A 20 -9.21 23.34 -3.70
N PRO A 21 -8.36 24.39 -3.87
CA PRO A 21 -8.42 25.25 -5.05
C PRO A 21 -8.26 24.49 -6.37
N LEU A 22 -7.47 23.40 -6.37
CA LEU A 22 -7.29 22.55 -7.55
C LEU A 22 -8.58 21.82 -7.90
N TYR A 23 -9.26 21.24 -6.91
CA TYR A 23 -10.57 20.60 -7.08
C TYR A 23 -11.56 21.55 -7.76
N GLN A 24 -11.67 22.81 -7.26
CA GLN A 24 -12.56 23.82 -7.83
C GLN A 24 -12.23 24.13 -9.31
N ARG A 25 -10.95 24.16 -9.67
CA ARG A 25 -10.52 24.41 -11.05
C ARG A 25 -10.85 23.24 -11.97
N VAL A 26 -10.76 22.01 -11.48
CA VAL A 26 -11.17 20.80 -12.20
C VAL A 26 -12.69 20.78 -12.40
N GLU A 27 -13.47 21.04 -11.37
CA GLU A 27 -14.93 21.16 -11.42
C GLU A 27 -15.39 22.23 -12.45
N GLN A 28 -14.68 23.35 -12.53
CA GLN A 28 -14.93 24.42 -13.48
C GLN A 28 -14.45 24.11 -14.90
N GLY A 29 -13.81 22.97 -15.12
CA GLY A 29 -13.25 22.59 -16.43
C GLY A 29 -12.06 23.44 -16.88
N THR A 30 -11.46 24.24 -15.97
CA THR A 30 -10.27 25.07 -16.27
C THR A 30 -8.95 24.28 -16.15
N VAL A 31 -8.99 23.11 -15.54
CA VAL A 31 -7.90 22.13 -15.48
C VAL A 31 -8.48 20.76 -15.85
N LEU A 32 -7.84 20.10 -16.80
CA LEU A 32 -8.13 18.70 -17.13
C LEU A 32 -7.13 17.81 -16.39
N VAL A 33 -7.63 16.74 -15.80
CA VAL A 33 -6.79 15.69 -15.21
C VAL A 33 -6.73 14.54 -16.20
N ASP A 34 -5.52 14.13 -16.52
CA ASP A 34 -5.24 12.99 -17.37
C ASP A 34 -4.70 11.85 -16.49
N GLU A 35 -5.55 10.85 -16.21
CA GLU A 35 -5.19 9.70 -15.38
C GLU A 35 -4.16 8.80 -16.07
N ASP A 36 -4.22 8.67 -17.41
CA ASP A 36 -3.26 7.89 -18.19
C ASP A 36 -1.87 8.54 -18.11
N LEU A 37 -1.78 9.85 -18.24
CA LEU A 37 -0.53 10.58 -18.01
C LEU A 37 -0.02 10.41 -16.59
N GLY A 38 -0.92 10.37 -15.61
CA GLY A 38 -0.57 10.09 -14.20
C GLY A 38 0.11 8.72 -14.05
N ALA A 39 -0.44 7.69 -14.68
CA ALA A 39 0.12 6.34 -14.69
C ALA A 39 1.49 6.29 -15.40
N ASP A 40 1.61 6.92 -16.57
CA ASP A 40 2.86 7.01 -17.33
C ASP A 40 3.97 7.70 -16.50
N LEU A 41 3.64 8.79 -15.81
CA LEU A 41 4.59 9.51 -14.96
C LEU A 41 5.04 8.67 -13.76
N MET A 42 4.16 7.84 -13.19
CA MET A 42 4.56 6.90 -12.13
C MET A 42 5.51 5.83 -12.65
N GLN A 43 5.31 5.33 -13.87
CA GLN A 43 6.22 4.40 -14.50
C GLN A 43 7.59 5.03 -14.78
N VAL A 44 7.62 6.22 -15.37
CA VAL A 44 8.87 6.97 -15.60
C VAL A 44 9.62 7.22 -14.29
N ALA A 45 8.90 7.58 -13.21
CA ALA A 45 9.53 7.77 -11.90
C ALA A 45 10.16 6.47 -11.38
N SER A 46 9.49 5.33 -11.56
CA SER A 46 10.02 4.01 -11.19
C SER A 46 11.30 3.69 -11.96
N GLU A 47 11.31 3.89 -13.27
CA GLU A 47 12.47 3.65 -14.14
C GLU A 47 13.66 4.55 -13.75
N VAL A 48 13.43 5.87 -13.62
CA VAL A 48 14.49 6.84 -13.27
C VAL A 48 15.09 6.57 -11.89
N LEU A 49 14.27 6.20 -10.91
CA LEU A 49 14.75 5.87 -9.57
C LEU A 49 15.48 4.52 -9.56
N GLY A 50 14.98 3.54 -10.32
CA GLY A 50 15.62 2.23 -10.51
C GLY A 50 17.00 2.36 -11.16
N ASP A 51 17.11 3.15 -12.23
CA ASP A 51 18.40 3.42 -12.91
C ASP A 51 19.40 4.11 -12.00
N ALA A 52 18.91 4.89 -11.03
CA ALA A 52 19.75 5.51 -10.01
C ALA A 52 20.15 4.56 -8.86
N GLY A 53 19.69 3.30 -8.88
CA GLY A 53 19.96 2.27 -7.87
C GLY A 53 19.03 2.31 -6.66
N MET A 54 17.94 3.06 -6.71
CA MET A 54 16.86 2.97 -5.73
C MET A 54 15.85 1.93 -6.18
N HIS A 55 15.39 1.09 -5.27
CA HIS A 55 14.33 0.13 -5.58
C HIS A 55 13.05 0.47 -4.82
N ARG A 56 11.92 0.16 -5.43
CA ARG A 56 10.62 0.25 -4.76
C ARG A 56 10.58 -0.79 -3.64
N TYR A 57 10.33 -0.38 -2.39
CA TYR A 57 10.17 -1.30 -1.28
C TYR A 57 8.73 -1.36 -0.76
N GLU A 58 7.90 -0.35 -1.08
CA GLU A 58 6.46 -0.30 -0.79
C GLU A 58 5.72 0.51 -1.87
N VAL A 59 4.40 0.61 -1.77
CA VAL A 59 3.49 1.12 -2.80
C VAL A 59 3.88 2.46 -3.41
N ALA A 60 4.43 3.39 -2.62
CA ALA A 60 4.76 4.75 -3.06
C ALA A 60 6.24 5.11 -2.91
N SER A 61 7.06 4.28 -2.26
CA SER A 61 8.40 4.69 -1.84
C SER A 61 9.52 3.82 -2.39
N TYR A 62 10.60 4.51 -2.70
CA TYR A 62 11.85 3.98 -3.25
C TYR A 62 13.01 4.34 -2.34
N ALA A 63 13.97 3.46 -2.17
CA ALA A 63 15.15 3.68 -1.36
C ALA A 63 16.37 2.94 -1.89
N PHE A 64 17.55 3.40 -1.52
CA PHE A 64 18.75 2.55 -1.54
C PHE A 64 18.66 1.51 -0.43
N ASP A 65 19.36 0.38 -0.59
CA ASP A 65 19.42 -0.68 0.43
C ASP A 65 19.77 -0.13 1.81
N GLY A 66 18.94 -0.46 2.80
CA GLY A 66 19.10 -0.06 4.19
C GLY A 66 18.61 1.37 4.52
N PHE A 67 18.01 2.07 3.55
CA PHE A 67 17.40 3.39 3.74
C PHE A 67 15.87 3.38 3.62
N GLU A 68 15.25 2.22 3.64
CA GLU A 68 13.81 2.06 3.69
C GLU A 68 13.23 2.72 4.96
N SER A 69 12.10 3.40 4.84
CA SER A 69 11.45 4.00 5.99
C SER A 69 10.96 2.93 6.96
N ARG A 70 11.55 2.90 8.15
CA ARG A 70 11.13 2.00 9.24
C ARG A 70 9.69 2.28 9.67
N HIS A 71 9.27 3.53 9.59
CA HIS A 71 7.92 3.96 9.92
C HIS A 71 6.91 3.37 8.90
N ASN A 72 7.14 3.58 7.59
CA ASN A 72 6.25 3.03 6.54
C ASN A 72 6.21 1.50 6.62
N THR A 73 7.38 0.86 6.78
CA THR A 73 7.46 -0.59 6.94
C THR A 73 6.67 -1.09 8.16
N ALA A 74 6.68 -0.34 9.28
CA ALA A 74 5.90 -0.70 10.46
C ALA A 74 4.38 -0.67 10.17
N TYR A 75 3.89 0.32 9.43
CA TYR A 75 2.49 0.37 8.99
C TYR A 75 2.13 -0.84 8.12
N TRP A 76 2.91 -1.10 7.08
CA TRP A 76 2.65 -2.20 6.13
C TRP A 76 2.85 -3.61 6.71
N THR A 77 3.42 -3.70 7.91
CA THR A 77 3.55 -4.96 8.66
C THR A 77 2.59 -5.06 9.84
N GLY A 78 1.56 -4.22 9.89
CA GLY A 78 0.51 -4.26 10.90
C GLY A 78 1.00 -4.03 12.34
N LYS A 79 2.13 -3.32 12.53
CA LYS A 79 2.64 -3.06 13.88
C LYS A 79 1.82 -1.98 14.58
N PRO A 80 1.46 -2.19 15.86
CA PRO A 80 0.82 -1.15 16.65
C PRO A 80 1.63 0.14 16.68
N TYR A 81 0.93 1.27 16.70
CA TYR A 81 1.54 2.60 16.75
C TYR A 81 0.75 3.56 17.63
N LEU A 82 1.46 4.54 18.16
CA LEU A 82 0.91 5.64 18.94
C LEU A 82 0.91 6.92 18.10
N GLY A 83 -0.27 7.45 17.82
CA GLY A 83 -0.45 8.75 17.19
C GLY A 83 -0.27 9.87 18.22
N LEU A 84 0.49 10.90 17.87
CA LEU A 84 0.73 12.07 18.71
C LEU A 84 0.32 13.35 17.98
N GLY A 85 -0.40 14.21 18.66
CA GLY A 85 -0.87 15.49 18.16
C GLY A 85 -2.34 15.47 17.75
N GLU A 86 -2.85 16.65 17.37
CA GLU A 86 -4.23 16.83 16.98
C GLU A 86 -4.60 16.01 15.75
N GLY A 87 -5.71 15.28 15.81
CA GLY A 87 -6.20 14.45 14.73
C GLY A 87 -5.43 13.14 14.50
N ALA A 88 -4.36 12.89 15.27
CA ALA A 88 -3.58 11.68 15.15
C ALA A 88 -4.39 10.44 15.60
N VAL A 89 -4.20 9.34 14.87
CA VAL A 89 -4.82 8.04 15.17
C VAL A 89 -3.75 7.10 15.71
N SER A 90 -4.07 6.37 16.78
CA SER A 90 -3.27 5.25 17.28
C SER A 90 -3.87 3.94 16.82
N MET A 91 -3.06 2.91 16.65
CA MET A 91 -3.53 1.55 16.42
C MET A 91 -3.01 0.62 17.53
N ARG A 92 -3.93 -0.12 18.13
CA ARG A 92 -3.63 -1.19 19.08
C ARG A 92 -4.31 -2.48 18.66
N GLN A 93 -3.75 -3.59 19.04
CA GLN A 93 -4.33 -4.89 18.68
C GLN A 93 -4.00 -5.97 19.73
N ASN A 94 -4.86 -6.97 19.74
CA ASN A 94 -4.66 -8.25 20.40
C ASN A 94 -5.12 -9.38 19.46
N VAL A 95 -5.27 -10.59 19.94
CA VAL A 95 -5.67 -11.75 19.12
C VAL A 95 -7.13 -11.75 18.69
N LEU A 96 -7.97 -10.89 19.28
CA LEU A 96 -9.41 -10.85 19.06
C LEU A 96 -9.84 -9.61 18.27
N GLU A 97 -9.04 -8.54 18.32
CA GLU A 97 -9.44 -7.26 17.73
C GLU A 97 -8.23 -6.36 17.42
N ARG A 98 -8.39 -5.53 16.40
CA ARG A 98 -7.52 -4.41 16.06
C ARG A 98 -8.33 -3.13 16.10
N GLU A 99 -7.92 -2.17 16.90
CA GLU A 99 -8.64 -0.91 17.07
C GLU A 99 -7.82 0.27 16.59
N ARG A 100 -8.49 1.21 15.92
CA ARG A 100 -7.97 2.55 15.67
C ARG A 100 -8.63 3.54 16.63
N VAL A 101 -7.79 4.29 17.34
CA VAL A 101 -8.22 5.19 18.41
C VAL A 101 -7.81 6.61 18.06
N LYS A 102 -8.77 7.53 18.04
CA LYS A 102 -8.58 8.96 17.83
C LYS A 102 -9.19 9.73 18.99
N ASP A 103 -8.43 10.65 19.58
CA ASP A 103 -8.88 11.49 20.71
C ASP A 103 -9.46 10.66 21.87
N GLY A 104 -8.90 9.47 22.11
CA GLY A 104 -9.34 8.55 23.16
C GLY A 104 -10.57 7.70 22.81
N LEU A 105 -11.16 7.89 21.64
CA LEU A 105 -12.33 7.13 21.16
C LEU A 105 -11.93 6.11 20.12
N VAL A 106 -12.50 4.91 20.21
CA VAL A 106 -12.39 3.89 19.15
C VAL A 106 -13.19 4.39 17.95
N VAL A 107 -12.51 4.62 16.83
CA VAL A 107 -13.09 5.07 15.56
C VAL A 107 -13.23 3.94 14.56
N GLU A 108 -12.53 2.83 14.78
CA GLU A 108 -12.62 1.62 13.99
C GLU A 108 -12.22 0.42 14.86
N SER A 109 -12.88 -0.70 14.69
CA SER A 109 -12.56 -1.97 15.32
C SER A 109 -12.71 -3.08 14.28
N LEU A 110 -11.66 -3.85 14.09
CA LEU A 110 -11.61 -4.99 13.18
C LEU A 110 -11.65 -6.28 13.99
N ASP A 111 -12.51 -7.20 13.58
CA ASP A 111 -12.55 -8.56 14.11
C ASP A 111 -11.39 -9.42 13.53
N PRO A 112 -11.20 -10.69 13.97
CA PRO A 112 -10.12 -11.54 13.47
C PRO A 112 -10.16 -11.79 11.96
N PHE A 113 -11.34 -11.83 11.32
CA PHE A 113 -11.47 -12.03 9.88
C PHE A 113 -11.00 -10.77 9.13
N GLU A 114 -11.46 -9.61 9.57
CA GLU A 114 -11.07 -8.32 9.02
C GLU A 114 -9.58 -8.05 9.23
N MET A 115 -9.03 -8.43 10.40
CA MET A 115 -7.59 -8.35 10.68
C MET A 115 -6.77 -9.21 9.71
N ALA A 116 -7.20 -10.44 9.44
CA ALA A 116 -6.51 -11.33 8.52
C ALA A 116 -6.54 -10.77 7.08
N ALA A 117 -7.67 -10.25 6.63
CA ALA A 117 -7.80 -9.60 5.33
C ALA A 117 -6.91 -8.36 5.23
N GLU A 118 -6.92 -7.51 6.27
CA GLU A 118 -6.06 -6.33 6.32
C GLU A 118 -4.57 -6.70 6.30
N ASP A 119 -4.13 -7.73 7.02
CA ASP A 119 -2.73 -8.16 7.04
C ASP A 119 -2.25 -8.64 5.66
N LEU A 120 -3.09 -9.40 4.93
CA LEU A 120 -2.80 -9.77 3.55
C LEU A 120 -2.72 -8.53 2.65
N MET A 121 -3.68 -7.62 2.75
CA MET A 121 -3.72 -6.38 1.96
C MET A 121 -2.51 -5.48 2.27
N LEU A 122 -2.15 -5.29 3.54
CA LEU A 122 -0.98 -4.50 3.95
C LEU A 122 0.32 -5.13 3.45
N GLY A 123 0.45 -6.47 3.54
CA GLY A 123 1.60 -7.19 3.00
C GLY A 123 1.77 -6.98 1.50
N MET A 124 0.68 -6.95 0.74
CA MET A 124 0.69 -6.69 -0.70
C MET A 124 0.99 -5.23 -1.07
N ARG A 125 1.08 -4.32 -0.10
CA ARG A 125 1.61 -2.97 -0.30
C ARG A 125 3.13 -2.89 -0.22
N MET A 126 3.81 -4.01 0.06
CA MET A 126 5.26 -4.10 0.06
C MET A 126 5.76 -4.90 -1.15
N SER A 127 6.92 -4.52 -1.69
CA SER A 127 7.54 -5.25 -2.83
C SER A 127 7.86 -6.71 -2.50
N ARG A 128 8.12 -7.02 -1.22
CA ARG A 128 8.31 -8.40 -0.75
C ARG A 128 7.01 -9.21 -0.70
N GLY A 129 5.84 -8.55 -0.78
CA GLY A 129 4.52 -9.17 -0.69
C GLY A 129 4.32 -10.01 0.58
N ILE A 130 3.52 -11.06 0.49
CA ILE A 130 3.24 -12.01 1.59
C ILE A 130 3.94 -13.36 1.35
N SER A 131 4.15 -14.14 2.42
CA SER A 131 4.65 -15.52 2.32
C SER A 131 3.50 -16.51 2.14
N ASP A 132 3.82 -17.72 1.64
CA ASP A 132 2.87 -18.83 1.59
C ASP A 132 2.32 -19.14 2.97
N SER A 133 3.18 -19.12 4.01
CA SER A 133 2.74 -19.35 5.39
C SER A 133 1.74 -18.30 5.88
N MET A 134 1.91 -17.01 5.50
CA MET A 134 0.90 -15.99 5.85
C MET A 134 -0.44 -16.25 5.17
N LEU A 135 -0.42 -16.69 3.91
CA LEU A 135 -1.65 -17.03 3.19
C LEU A 135 -2.29 -18.29 3.77
N GLU A 136 -1.51 -19.31 4.12
CA GLU A 136 -1.98 -20.54 4.78
C GLU A 136 -2.63 -20.23 6.14
N ASP A 137 -1.97 -19.42 6.99
CA ASP A 137 -2.51 -19.02 8.29
C ASP A 137 -3.84 -18.23 8.11
N ALA A 138 -3.87 -17.30 7.15
CA ALA A 138 -5.07 -16.52 6.85
C ALA A 138 -6.22 -17.39 6.33
N THR A 139 -5.95 -18.52 5.65
CA THR A 139 -6.97 -19.43 5.12
C THR A 139 -7.86 -20.03 6.20
N LEU A 140 -7.39 -20.11 7.45
CA LEU A 140 -8.20 -20.57 8.59
C LEU A 140 -9.40 -19.65 8.85
N LEU A 141 -9.28 -18.37 8.54
CA LEU A 141 -10.32 -17.35 8.69
C LEU A 141 -10.93 -16.98 7.34
N LEU A 142 -10.14 -16.98 6.28
CA LEU A 142 -10.49 -16.55 4.93
C LEU A 142 -10.29 -17.73 3.95
N PRO A 143 -11.19 -18.71 3.89
CA PRO A 143 -11.01 -19.93 3.09
C PRO A 143 -10.88 -19.66 1.59
N ASP A 144 -11.42 -18.56 1.10
CA ASP A 144 -11.36 -18.16 -0.31
C ASP A 144 -10.09 -17.37 -0.69
N ALA A 145 -9.26 -16.96 0.28
CA ALA A 145 -8.05 -16.19 0.02
C ALA A 145 -7.09 -16.87 -0.98
N PRO A 146 -6.82 -18.19 -0.92
CA PRO A 146 -5.96 -18.84 -1.91
C PRO A 146 -6.52 -18.77 -3.34
N LEU A 147 -7.85 -18.81 -3.49
CA LEU A 147 -8.49 -18.65 -4.80
C LEU A 147 -8.32 -17.22 -5.32
N ALA A 148 -8.55 -16.22 -4.46
CA ALA A 148 -8.35 -14.82 -4.80
C ALA A 148 -6.92 -14.53 -5.28
N PHE A 149 -5.90 -15.09 -4.61
CA PHE A 149 -4.50 -14.92 -5.01
C PHE A 149 -4.18 -15.59 -6.36
N ARG A 150 -4.76 -16.76 -6.65
CA ARG A 150 -4.60 -17.41 -7.98
C ARG A 150 -5.29 -16.60 -9.09
N GLU A 151 -6.45 -16.02 -8.82
CA GLU A 151 -7.12 -15.13 -9.76
C GLU A 151 -6.31 -13.85 -10.01
N LEU A 152 -5.76 -13.25 -8.96
CA LEU A 152 -4.85 -12.11 -9.08
C LEU A 152 -3.59 -12.43 -9.88
N GLU A 153 -3.04 -13.64 -9.73
CA GLU A 153 -1.91 -14.13 -10.54
C GLU A 153 -2.32 -14.31 -12.00
N SER A 154 -3.47 -14.94 -12.26
CA SER A 154 -4.03 -15.10 -13.61
C SER A 154 -4.28 -13.76 -14.30
N ASP A 155 -4.69 -12.74 -13.54
CA ASP A 155 -4.86 -11.36 -14.02
C ASP A 155 -3.53 -10.62 -14.20
N GLY A 156 -2.41 -11.22 -13.76
CA GLY A 156 -1.07 -10.66 -13.82
C GLY A 156 -0.83 -9.51 -12.83
N LEU A 157 -1.64 -9.41 -11.77
CA LEU A 157 -1.49 -8.38 -10.72
C LEU A 157 -0.52 -8.80 -9.63
N VAL A 158 -0.38 -10.10 -9.41
CA VAL A 158 0.62 -10.68 -8.50
C VAL A 158 1.40 -11.77 -9.23
N SER A 159 2.52 -12.15 -8.68
CA SER A 159 3.33 -13.28 -9.13
C SER A 159 3.73 -14.12 -7.94
N HIS A 160 3.62 -15.45 -8.08
CA HIS A 160 4.11 -16.39 -7.07
C HIS A 160 5.58 -16.76 -7.37
N CYS A 161 6.47 -16.24 -6.55
CA CYS A 161 7.93 -16.43 -6.71
C CYS A 161 8.52 -17.13 -5.49
N GLY A 162 8.98 -18.35 -5.67
CA GLY A 162 9.48 -19.20 -4.57
C GLY A 162 8.38 -19.49 -3.56
N SER A 163 8.50 -18.95 -2.35
CA SER A 163 7.51 -19.07 -1.26
C SER A 163 6.77 -17.77 -0.97
N ARG A 164 6.64 -16.88 -1.97
CA ARG A 164 6.05 -15.56 -1.77
C ARG A 164 5.15 -15.15 -2.94
N TRP A 165 4.10 -14.46 -2.58
CA TRP A 165 3.20 -13.74 -3.50
C TRP A 165 3.60 -12.28 -3.50
N ILE A 166 4.05 -11.77 -4.63
CA ILE A 166 4.56 -10.40 -4.76
C ILE A 166 3.73 -9.61 -5.78
N PRO A 167 3.48 -8.31 -5.57
CA PRO A 167 2.84 -7.48 -6.57
C PRO A 167 3.75 -7.33 -7.80
N THR A 168 3.14 -7.33 -8.99
CA THR A 168 3.80 -7.00 -10.25
C THR A 168 3.76 -5.49 -10.50
N GLU A 169 4.46 -4.99 -11.54
CA GLU A 169 4.32 -3.59 -11.97
C GLU A 169 2.85 -3.26 -12.31
N LYS A 170 2.16 -4.19 -12.98
CA LYS A 170 0.72 -4.05 -13.22
C LYS A 170 -0.09 -4.02 -11.93
N GLY A 171 0.29 -4.83 -10.94
CA GLY A 171 -0.33 -4.83 -9.61
C GLY A 171 -0.20 -3.49 -8.90
N TRP A 172 0.94 -2.82 -9.03
CA TRP A 172 1.13 -1.47 -8.49
C TRP A 172 0.22 -0.43 -9.16
N LEU A 173 0.08 -0.48 -10.48
CA LEU A 173 -0.78 0.43 -11.23
C LEU A 173 -2.27 0.22 -10.91
N PHE A 174 -2.69 -1.03 -10.76
CA PHE A 174 -4.08 -1.40 -10.46
C PHE A 174 -4.29 -1.79 -8.99
N GLY A 175 -3.62 -1.10 -8.07
CA GLY A 175 -3.64 -1.38 -6.64
C GLY A 175 -5.05 -1.50 -6.05
N ASN A 176 -5.98 -0.63 -6.42
CA ASN A 176 -7.37 -0.71 -5.94
C ASN A 176 -8.04 -2.05 -6.31
N ARG A 177 -7.78 -2.57 -7.52
CA ARG A 177 -8.29 -3.89 -7.94
C ARG A 177 -7.61 -5.02 -7.17
N LEU A 178 -6.30 -4.92 -6.95
CA LEU A 178 -5.54 -5.89 -6.18
C LEU A 178 -6.04 -5.94 -4.74
N TYR A 179 -6.10 -4.80 -4.06
CA TYR A 179 -6.49 -4.74 -2.64
C TYR A 179 -7.96 -5.07 -2.42
N GLY A 180 -8.85 -4.60 -3.28
CA GLY A 180 -10.29 -4.88 -3.19
C GLY A 180 -10.67 -6.34 -3.49
N LYS A 181 -9.75 -7.17 -4.00
CA LYS A 181 -9.97 -8.61 -4.19
C LYS A 181 -9.60 -9.42 -2.96
N ILE A 182 -8.79 -8.85 -2.07
CA ILE A 182 -8.26 -9.51 -0.87
C ILE A 182 -9.17 -9.24 0.35
N GLY A 183 -9.75 -8.00 0.43
CA GLY A 183 -10.53 -7.53 1.58
C GLY A 183 -12.03 -7.51 1.38
#